data_ce6db612e6a0e73bbfa79685c5f6b8ee
#
_entry.id   ce6db612e6a0e73bbfa79685c5f6b8ee
#
_cell.length_a   1.000
_cell.length_b   1.000
_cell.length_c   1.000
_cell.angle_alpha   90.00
_cell.angle_beta   90.00
_cell.angle_gamma   90.00
#
_symmetry.space_group_name_H-M   'P 1'
#
loop_
_entity.id
_entity.type
_entity.pdbx_description
1 polymer ?
#
loop_
_entity_poly.entity_id
_entity_poly.type
_entity_poly.pdbx_seq_one_letter_code
_entity_poly.pdbx_strand_id
1 'polypeptide(L)'
;LLLTACTNNAYEGRADSQSYAAIISKAPLVPGMTEQIFIDDKDVAVLDGFASNQESYEFLAVEATSEVGAKIIGLGAALDLAFQHNDDYQAQKERLYLEALALTLDRYQFTPIFDGRGGAAYQWDNRDQFVNDMQALTGMSEAALVSQSEAINAQTSLGARYLLRSGGEIALNLTNNFTRFLTGGVSEANSSALIGSFTQPLLRGAGSAVAAETLLQAERDLLYQLRSFTRYRKQFAVNIASQYYSVLLNREAVINNFAGLNANNLQLERERAFQAEGLRTLLRVGRLEQSSLQLDLRWTSSITRYKRSLDNFKLLLGLTANDNIVLDSMEMTLIAETGMASPELSRDEAVELALQTRL
;
A
#
# COMPACT_ATOMS: atom_id res chain seq x y z
N LEU A 1 11.58 -36.20 6.80
CA LEU A 1 10.77 -35.36 7.69
C LEU A 1 11.33 -33.93 7.92
N LEU A 2 12.54 -33.59 7.42
CA LEU A 2 13.17 -32.27 7.60
C LEU A 2 13.01 -31.32 6.40
N LEU A 3 12.48 -31.78 5.28
CA LEU A 3 12.32 -30.94 4.05
C LEU A 3 10.98 -30.20 3.93
N THR A 4 9.99 -30.51 4.76
CA THR A 4 8.68 -29.82 4.77
C THR A 4 8.67 -28.51 5.57
N ALA A 5 9.76 -28.19 6.28
CA ALA A 5 9.86 -26.93 7.05
C ALA A 5 10.25 -25.71 6.20
N CYS A 6 10.57 -25.90 4.91
CA CYS A 6 11.04 -24.86 3.99
C CYS A 6 10.00 -24.49 2.92
N THR A 7 8.72 -24.59 3.20
CA THR A 7 7.70 -24.08 2.29
C THR A 7 7.55 -22.56 2.51
N ASN A 8 7.54 -21.78 1.41
CA ASN A 8 7.38 -20.33 1.44
C ASN A 8 6.19 -19.89 2.33
N ASN A 9 5.08 -20.60 2.25
CA ASN A 9 3.86 -20.31 3.04
C ASN A 9 4.08 -20.37 4.56
N ALA A 10 4.98 -21.24 5.06
CA ALA A 10 5.26 -21.32 6.51
C ALA A 10 6.08 -20.12 7.03
N TYR A 11 6.97 -19.58 6.19
CA TYR A 11 7.73 -18.38 6.52
C TYR A 11 6.88 -17.13 6.41
N GLU A 12 6.07 -17.03 5.36
CA GLU A 12 5.12 -15.95 5.13
C GLU A 12 4.14 -15.83 6.30
N GLY A 13 3.46 -16.90 6.67
CA GLY A 13 2.51 -16.89 7.80
C GLY A 13 3.15 -16.54 9.15
N ARG A 14 4.46 -16.85 9.34
CA ARG A 14 5.18 -16.41 10.56
C ARG A 14 5.51 -14.92 10.52
N ALA A 15 5.97 -14.43 9.36
CA ALA A 15 6.27 -13.01 9.18
C ALA A 15 5.02 -12.16 9.38
N ASP A 16 3.90 -12.56 8.80
CA ASP A 16 2.59 -11.92 8.97
C ASP A 16 2.18 -11.87 10.43
N SER A 17 2.17 -13.04 11.10
CA SER A 17 1.79 -13.13 12.50
C SER A 17 2.64 -12.23 13.40
N GLN A 18 3.95 -12.14 13.16
CA GLN A 18 4.86 -11.31 13.95
C GLN A 18 4.67 -9.82 13.65
N SER A 19 4.49 -9.47 12.38
CA SER A 19 4.27 -8.09 11.93
C SER A 19 2.96 -7.53 12.47
N TYR A 20 1.86 -8.27 12.34
CA TYR A 20 0.57 -7.87 12.91
C TYR A 20 0.60 -7.81 14.44
N ALA A 21 1.28 -8.75 15.12
CA ALA A 21 1.47 -8.68 16.56
C ALA A 21 2.24 -7.42 16.99
N ALA A 22 3.25 -7.01 16.22
CA ALA A 22 3.99 -5.77 16.50
C ALA A 22 3.09 -4.52 16.34
N ILE A 23 2.26 -4.47 15.28
CA ILE A 23 1.28 -3.39 15.05
C ILE A 23 0.29 -3.33 16.22
N ILE A 24 -0.35 -4.47 16.55
CA ILE A 24 -1.38 -4.55 17.60
C ILE A 24 -0.81 -4.14 18.96
N SER A 25 0.43 -4.54 19.28
CA SER A 25 1.07 -4.19 20.55
C SER A 25 1.32 -2.68 20.72
N LYS A 26 1.49 -1.95 19.63
CA LYS A 26 1.77 -0.51 19.63
C LYS A 26 0.55 0.36 19.35
N ALA A 27 -0.50 -0.18 18.76
CA ALA A 27 -1.73 0.53 18.45
C ALA A 27 -2.32 1.32 19.64
N PRO A 28 -2.38 0.77 20.88
CA PRO A 28 -2.89 1.50 22.03
C PRO A 28 -2.10 2.75 22.42
N LEU A 29 -0.85 2.88 21.94
CA LEU A 29 0.00 4.05 22.20
C LEU A 29 -0.33 5.24 21.25
N VAL A 30 -1.22 5.01 20.26
CA VAL A 30 -1.58 6.03 19.27
C VAL A 30 -3.05 6.42 19.46
N PRO A 31 -3.35 7.67 19.85
CA PRO A 31 -4.72 8.14 20.05
C PRO A 31 -5.57 8.02 18.78
N GLY A 32 -6.73 7.36 18.92
CA GLY A 32 -7.68 7.18 17.80
C GLY A 32 -7.36 6.04 16.83
N MET A 33 -6.42 5.17 17.19
CA MET A 33 -6.17 3.92 16.47
C MET A 33 -6.95 2.78 17.13
N THR A 34 -8.17 2.55 16.67
CA THR A 34 -9.07 1.52 17.21
C THR A 34 -9.22 0.30 16.32
N GLU A 35 -8.76 0.39 15.07
CA GLU A 35 -8.97 -0.62 14.04
C GLU A 35 -7.82 -1.63 14.00
N GLN A 36 -8.16 -2.90 13.87
CA GLN A 36 -7.20 -3.93 13.49
C GLN A 36 -6.91 -3.80 12.00
N ILE A 37 -5.65 -3.56 11.66
CA ILE A 37 -5.22 -3.39 10.28
C ILE A 37 -4.78 -4.75 9.77
N PHE A 38 -5.43 -5.21 8.71
CA PHE A 38 -5.02 -6.36 7.91
C PHE A 38 -4.86 -5.91 6.46
N ILE A 39 -3.91 -6.52 5.77
CA ILE A 39 -3.79 -6.44 4.32
C ILE A 39 -4.56 -7.62 3.80
N ASP A 40 -5.75 -7.34 3.27
CA ASP A 40 -6.57 -8.35 2.62
C ASP A 40 -6.29 -8.36 1.12
N ASP A 41 -6.53 -9.49 0.48
CA ASP A 41 -6.57 -9.54 -0.99
C ASP A 41 -7.65 -8.58 -1.49
N LYS A 42 -7.30 -7.81 -2.52
CA LYS A 42 -8.18 -6.77 -3.06
C LYS A 42 -9.32 -7.43 -3.82
N ASP A 43 -10.47 -7.56 -3.17
CA ASP A 43 -11.70 -7.96 -3.84
C ASP A 43 -12.23 -6.82 -4.72
N VAL A 44 -12.83 -7.19 -5.84
CA VAL A 44 -13.52 -6.21 -6.69
C VAL A 44 -14.73 -5.66 -5.94
N ALA A 45 -14.89 -4.34 -5.94
CA ALA A 45 -16.03 -3.69 -5.29
C ALA A 45 -17.34 -4.21 -5.88
N VAL A 46 -18.20 -4.78 -5.02
CA VAL A 46 -19.49 -5.31 -5.42
C VAL A 46 -20.58 -4.35 -4.98
N LEU A 47 -21.33 -3.81 -5.96
CA LEU A 47 -22.38 -2.82 -5.72
C LEU A 47 -23.80 -3.47 -5.62
N ASP A 48 -23.91 -4.79 -5.64
CA ASP A 48 -25.20 -5.50 -5.73
C ASP A 48 -26.15 -5.28 -4.55
N GLY A 49 -25.61 -4.93 -3.39
CA GLY A 49 -26.39 -4.66 -2.16
C GLY A 49 -27.05 -3.28 -2.10
N PHE A 50 -26.74 -2.36 -3.01
CA PHE A 50 -27.23 -0.98 -2.96
C PHE A 50 -28.54 -0.81 -3.71
N ALA A 51 -29.41 0.09 -3.20
CA ALA A 51 -30.63 0.48 -3.87
C ALA A 51 -30.33 1.09 -5.24
N SER A 52 -31.22 0.86 -6.21
CA SER A 52 -31.05 1.41 -7.56
C SER A 52 -32.01 2.57 -7.79
N ASN A 53 -31.50 3.64 -8.41
CA ASN A 53 -32.30 4.76 -8.86
C ASN A 53 -33.21 4.32 -10.04
N GLN A 54 -34.50 4.60 -9.94
CA GLN A 54 -35.46 4.29 -10.99
C GLN A 54 -35.93 5.53 -11.77
N GLU A 55 -35.48 6.71 -11.34
CA GLU A 55 -35.94 8.00 -11.87
C GLU A 55 -35.07 8.45 -13.05
N SER A 56 -35.72 9.07 -14.03
CA SER A 56 -35.09 9.77 -15.14
C SER A 56 -35.22 11.26 -14.92
N TYR A 57 -34.15 12.01 -15.18
CA TYR A 57 -34.10 13.43 -14.85
C TYR A 57 -33.86 14.31 -16.09
N GLU A 58 -34.89 15.11 -16.48
CA GLU A 58 -34.82 16.03 -17.62
C GLU A 58 -33.63 17.01 -17.54
N PHE A 59 -33.22 17.41 -16.34
CA PHE A 59 -32.11 18.35 -16.16
C PHE A 59 -30.76 17.80 -16.64
N LEU A 60 -30.66 16.51 -16.97
CA LEU A 60 -29.47 15.90 -17.55
C LEU A 60 -29.48 15.90 -19.10
N ALA A 61 -30.47 16.51 -19.73
CA ALA A 61 -30.61 16.60 -21.21
C ALA A 61 -30.61 15.23 -21.92
N VAL A 62 -29.70 15.08 -22.88
CA VAL A 62 -29.53 13.84 -23.67
C VAL A 62 -29.25 12.64 -22.75
N GLU A 63 -28.77 12.87 -21.57
CA GLU A 63 -28.41 11.85 -20.61
C GLU A 63 -29.43 11.70 -19.46
N ALA A 64 -30.67 12.10 -19.71
CA ALA A 64 -31.78 11.99 -18.73
C ALA A 64 -31.93 10.58 -18.14
N THR A 65 -31.55 9.55 -18.88
CA THR A 65 -31.60 8.14 -18.48
C THR A 65 -30.27 7.60 -17.95
N SER A 66 -29.21 8.39 -17.91
CA SER A 66 -27.88 7.91 -17.51
C SER A 66 -27.80 7.47 -16.04
N GLU A 67 -28.64 8.03 -15.19
CA GLU A 67 -28.74 7.66 -13.77
C GLU A 67 -29.80 6.57 -13.50
N VAL A 68 -30.55 6.12 -14.51
CA VAL A 68 -31.52 5.02 -14.34
C VAL A 68 -30.77 3.70 -14.12
N GLY A 69 -31.13 2.99 -13.06
CA GLY A 69 -30.44 1.77 -12.63
C GLY A 69 -29.11 2.03 -11.85
N ALA A 70 -28.67 3.28 -11.72
CA ALA A 70 -27.50 3.63 -10.95
C ALA A 70 -27.69 3.27 -9.47
N LYS A 71 -26.63 2.82 -8.80
CA LYS A 71 -26.65 2.48 -7.38
C LYS A 71 -26.56 3.74 -6.54
N ILE A 72 -27.46 3.88 -5.56
CA ILE A 72 -27.51 5.02 -4.65
C ILE A 72 -26.50 4.79 -3.54
N ILE A 73 -25.51 5.69 -3.44
CA ILE A 73 -24.43 5.62 -2.47
C ILE A 73 -24.57 6.78 -1.48
N GLY A 74 -24.81 6.46 -0.19
CA GLY A 74 -24.74 7.43 0.91
C GLY A 74 -23.31 7.65 1.39
N LEU A 75 -23.06 8.67 2.21
CA LEU A 75 -21.72 9.04 2.69
C LEU A 75 -21.06 7.91 3.48
N GLY A 76 -21.80 7.21 4.35
CA GLY A 76 -21.27 6.08 5.10
C GLY A 76 -20.75 4.97 4.20
N ALA A 77 -21.59 4.55 3.23
CA ALA A 77 -21.21 3.54 2.25
C ALA A 77 -20.02 3.98 1.36
N ALA A 78 -19.96 5.25 1.00
CA ALA A 78 -18.84 5.81 0.24
C ALA A 78 -17.53 5.74 1.03
N LEU A 79 -17.56 6.00 2.34
CA LEU A 79 -16.40 5.85 3.22
C LEU A 79 -15.96 4.39 3.31
N ASP A 80 -16.89 3.46 3.50
CA ASP A 80 -16.57 2.02 3.59
C ASP A 80 -15.96 1.49 2.30
N LEU A 81 -16.55 1.83 1.14
CA LEU A 81 -15.98 1.49 -0.17
C LEU A 81 -14.57 2.05 -0.36
N ALA A 82 -14.37 3.32 -0.03
CA ALA A 82 -13.05 3.95 -0.17
C ALA A 82 -12.00 3.32 0.74
N PHE A 83 -12.33 2.97 1.99
CA PHE A 83 -11.41 2.29 2.89
C PHE A 83 -11.04 0.88 2.44
N GLN A 84 -11.94 0.20 1.74
CA GLN A 84 -11.72 -1.16 1.26
C GLN A 84 -11.01 -1.19 -0.10
N HIS A 85 -11.35 -0.28 -1.02
CA HIS A 85 -10.97 -0.43 -2.43
C HIS A 85 -10.05 0.66 -2.98
N ASN A 86 -9.82 1.78 -2.25
CA ASN A 86 -8.94 2.83 -2.73
C ASN A 86 -7.46 2.40 -2.70
N ASP A 87 -6.76 2.51 -3.84
CA ASP A 87 -5.38 2.09 -3.99
C ASP A 87 -4.40 2.85 -3.09
N ASP A 88 -4.58 4.16 -2.94
CA ASP A 88 -3.71 4.99 -2.10
C ASP A 88 -3.86 4.61 -0.62
N TYR A 89 -5.09 4.27 -0.20
CA TYR A 89 -5.33 3.82 1.17
C TYR A 89 -4.71 2.45 1.44
N GLN A 90 -4.83 1.51 0.50
CA GLN A 90 -4.18 0.20 0.60
C GLN A 90 -2.65 0.34 0.62
N ALA A 91 -2.07 1.19 -0.23
CA ALA A 91 -0.64 1.46 -0.22
C ALA A 91 -0.14 2.02 1.13
N GLN A 92 -0.96 2.78 1.87
CA GLN A 92 -0.59 3.22 3.22
C GLN A 92 -0.66 2.09 4.26
N LYS A 93 -1.62 1.15 4.14
CA LYS A 93 -1.64 -0.07 4.95
C LYS A 93 -0.40 -0.93 4.71
N GLU A 94 -0.03 -1.12 3.44
CA GLU A 94 1.16 -1.88 3.05
C GLU A 94 2.45 -1.25 3.60
N ARG A 95 2.58 0.07 3.54
CA ARG A 95 3.74 0.78 4.15
C ARG A 95 3.85 0.54 5.64
N LEU A 96 2.72 0.56 6.36
CA LEU A 96 2.71 0.26 7.78
C LEU A 96 3.13 -1.20 8.05
N TYR A 97 2.65 -2.13 7.23
CA TYR A 97 3.05 -3.54 7.33
C TYR A 97 4.54 -3.73 7.05
N LEU A 98 5.08 -3.08 6.01
CA LEU A 98 6.51 -3.16 5.69
C LEU A 98 7.40 -2.64 6.82
N GLU A 99 6.98 -1.58 7.51
CA GLU A 99 7.70 -1.07 8.68
C GLU A 99 7.65 -2.05 9.86
N ALA A 100 6.50 -2.70 10.06
CA ALA A 100 6.38 -3.76 11.07
C ALA A 100 7.25 -4.98 10.72
N LEU A 101 7.33 -5.33 9.44
CA LEU A 101 8.18 -6.42 8.94
C LEU A 101 9.67 -6.08 9.14
N ALA A 102 10.09 -4.82 8.89
CA ALA A 102 11.44 -4.35 9.17
C ALA A 102 11.79 -4.49 10.66
N LEU A 103 10.88 -4.10 11.56
CA LEU A 103 11.06 -4.31 13.00
C LEU A 103 11.21 -5.80 13.36
N THR A 104 10.42 -6.69 12.74
CA THR A 104 10.54 -8.13 13.00
C THR A 104 11.89 -8.68 12.53
N LEU A 105 12.42 -8.16 11.40
CA LEU A 105 13.75 -8.51 10.91
C LEU A 105 14.86 -8.06 11.88
N ASP A 106 14.77 -6.85 12.41
CA ASP A 106 15.72 -6.37 13.41
C ASP A 106 15.66 -7.17 14.71
N ARG A 107 14.47 -7.54 15.17
CA ARG A 107 14.30 -8.45 16.31
C ARG A 107 14.91 -9.82 16.05
N TYR A 108 14.80 -10.33 14.82
CA TYR A 108 15.34 -11.64 14.44
C TYR A 108 16.87 -11.68 14.57
N GLN A 109 17.58 -10.57 14.35
CA GLN A 109 19.03 -10.49 14.49
C GLN A 109 19.50 -10.80 15.93
N PHE A 110 18.66 -10.58 16.95
CA PHE A 110 18.91 -10.88 18.35
C PHE A 110 18.42 -12.28 18.77
N THR A 111 18.12 -13.15 17.81
CA THR A 111 17.78 -14.56 18.03
C THR A 111 18.92 -15.46 17.51
N PRO A 112 19.06 -16.71 18.01
CA PRO A 112 20.02 -17.64 17.42
C PRO A 112 19.69 -17.92 15.95
N ILE A 113 20.63 -17.64 15.04
CA ILE A 113 20.50 -17.87 13.60
C ILE A 113 21.32 -19.10 13.25
N PHE A 114 20.66 -20.07 12.63
CA PHE A 114 21.28 -21.31 12.17
C PHE A 114 21.43 -21.28 10.64
N ASP A 115 22.59 -21.67 10.16
CA ASP A 115 22.84 -21.85 8.72
C ASP A 115 23.46 -23.21 8.44
N GLY A 116 23.15 -23.74 7.27
CA GLY A 116 23.72 -25.01 6.79
C GLY A 116 24.02 -24.90 5.31
N ARG A 117 25.22 -25.34 4.93
CA ARG A 117 25.64 -25.38 3.53
C ARG A 117 26.22 -26.74 3.24
N GLY A 118 25.89 -27.27 2.07
CA GLY A 118 26.47 -28.50 1.56
C GLY A 118 26.80 -28.33 0.08
N GLY A 119 27.93 -28.85 -0.35
CA GLY A 119 28.35 -28.82 -1.73
C GLY A 119 29.17 -30.07 -2.07
N ALA A 120 29.05 -30.53 -3.30
CA ALA A 120 29.92 -31.56 -3.83
C ALA A 120 30.46 -31.07 -5.18
N ALA A 121 31.75 -31.25 -5.40
CA ALA A 121 32.42 -30.88 -6.64
C ALA A 121 33.25 -32.06 -7.15
N TYR A 122 33.13 -32.36 -8.42
CA TYR A 122 34.06 -33.23 -9.13
C TYR A 122 35.10 -32.36 -9.81
N GLN A 123 36.36 -32.64 -9.52
CA GLN A 123 37.50 -31.94 -10.11
C GLN A 123 38.27 -32.91 -10.99
N TRP A 124 38.50 -32.48 -12.20
CA TRP A 124 39.36 -33.15 -13.17
C TRP A 124 40.45 -32.16 -13.59
N ASP A 125 41.70 -32.52 -13.33
CA ASP A 125 42.85 -31.69 -13.64
C ASP A 125 43.81 -32.48 -14.54
N ASN A 126 44.07 -31.95 -15.74
CA ASN A 126 44.99 -32.51 -16.69
C ASN A 126 46.27 -31.67 -16.72
N ARG A 127 47.38 -32.24 -16.23
CA ARG A 127 48.68 -31.57 -16.10
C ARG A 127 49.69 -32.04 -17.14
N ASP A 128 49.26 -32.50 -18.28
CA ASP A 128 50.13 -33.04 -19.33
C ASP A 128 51.26 -32.09 -19.70
N GLN A 129 50.99 -30.80 -19.76
CA GLN A 129 51.99 -29.78 -20.10
C GLN A 129 53.05 -29.64 -19.00
N PHE A 130 52.61 -29.60 -17.72
CA PHE A 130 53.52 -29.51 -16.58
C PHE A 130 54.39 -30.76 -16.40
N VAL A 131 53.85 -31.94 -16.68
CA VAL A 131 54.59 -33.24 -16.67
C VAL A 131 55.65 -33.23 -17.73
N ASN A 132 55.35 -32.83 -18.97
CA ASN A 132 56.29 -32.73 -20.06
C ASN A 132 57.46 -31.78 -19.75
N ASP A 133 57.15 -30.60 -19.16
CA ASP A 133 58.17 -29.63 -18.78
C ASP A 133 59.04 -30.14 -17.62
N MET A 134 58.48 -30.81 -16.62
CA MET A 134 59.22 -31.40 -15.51
C MET A 134 60.06 -32.60 -15.96
N GLN A 135 59.59 -33.45 -16.88
CA GLN A 135 60.33 -34.54 -17.46
C GLN A 135 61.55 -34.06 -18.26
N ALA A 136 61.41 -32.99 -19.02
CA ALA A 136 62.48 -32.33 -19.74
C ALA A 136 63.56 -31.76 -18.83
N LEU A 137 63.17 -31.27 -17.64
CA LEU A 137 64.06 -30.64 -16.66
C LEU A 137 64.75 -31.66 -15.73
N THR A 138 64.07 -32.72 -15.32
CA THR A 138 64.55 -33.62 -14.25
C THR A 138 64.99 -35.02 -14.74
N GLY A 139 64.64 -35.39 -15.98
CA GLY A 139 64.95 -36.70 -16.52
C GLY A 139 64.20 -37.85 -15.81
N MET A 140 63.17 -37.57 -15.01
CA MET A 140 62.35 -38.55 -14.31
C MET A 140 61.43 -39.30 -15.31
N SER A 141 61.18 -40.57 -15.09
CA SER A 141 60.26 -41.31 -15.93
C SER A 141 58.83 -40.91 -15.71
N GLU A 142 58.00 -40.96 -16.75
CA GLU A 142 56.60 -40.60 -16.78
C GLU A 142 55.80 -41.32 -15.66
N ALA A 143 56.17 -42.49 -15.25
CA ALA A 143 55.55 -43.25 -14.16
C ALA A 143 55.73 -42.65 -12.78
N ALA A 144 56.63 -41.66 -12.62
CA ALA A 144 56.88 -40.98 -11.37
C ALA A 144 56.07 -39.67 -11.23
N LEU A 145 55.41 -39.20 -12.31
CA LEU A 145 54.67 -37.94 -12.35
C LEU A 145 53.17 -38.26 -12.60
N VAL A 146 52.33 -37.84 -11.70
CA VAL A 146 50.87 -37.96 -11.87
C VAL A 146 50.40 -36.89 -12.86
N SER A 147 50.08 -37.34 -14.09
CA SER A 147 49.67 -36.46 -15.18
C SER A 147 48.21 -36.02 -15.11
N GLN A 148 47.39 -36.84 -14.48
CA GLN A 148 45.96 -36.58 -14.33
C GLN A 148 45.57 -36.78 -12.87
N SER A 149 44.76 -35.90 -12.35
CA SER A 149 44.17 -36.05 -11.02
C SER A 149 42.65 -35.84 -11.08
N GLU A 150 41.95 -36.83 -10.61
CA GLU A 150 40.50 -36.78 -10.43
C GLU A 150 40.17 -36.87 -8.95
N ALA A 151 39.29 -35.97 -8.49
CA ALA A 151 38.88 -35.96 -7.10
C ALA A 151 37.42 -35.55 -6.96
N ILE A 152 36.76 -36.19 -6.03
CA ILE A 152 35.44 -35.75 -5.54
C ILE A 152 35.67 -35.06 -4.21
N ASN A 153 35.25 -33.79 -4.13
CA ASN A 153 35.27 -33.00 -2.90
C ASN A 153 33.85 -32.79 -2.42
N ALA A 154 33.50 -33.17 -1.21
CA ALA A 154 32.24 -32.88 -0.56
C ALA A 154 32.52 -32.04 0.68
N GLN A 155 31.86 -30.89 0.76
CA GLN A 155 31.98 -29.97 1.90
C GLN A 155 30.61 -29.76 2.53
N THR A 156 30.57 -29.88 3.85
CA THR A 156 29.38 -29.55 4.65
C THR A 156 29.78 -28.59 5.76
N SER A 157 28.99 -27.53 5.95
CA SER A 157 29.17 -26.65 7.07
C SER A 157 27.82 -26.37 7.74
N LEU A 158 27.81 -26.43 9.07
CA LEU A 158 26.68 -26.07 9.90
C LEU A 158 27.14 -24.92 10.83
N GLY A 159 26.42 -23.80 10.80
CA GLY A 159 26.72 -22.63 11.59
C GLY A 159 25.57 -22.30 12.54
N ALA A 160 25.92 -21.73 13.69
CA ALA A 160 24.99 -21.07 14.60
C ALA A 160 25.63 -19.79 15.10
N ARG A 161 24.94 -18.67 14.99
CA ARG A 161 25.42 -17.40 15.55
C ARG A 161 24.33 -16.72 16.39
N TYR A 162 24.77 -16.02 17.40
CA TYR A 162 23.89 -15.32 18.33
C TYR A 162 24.50 -13.97 18.71
N LEU A 163 23.77 -12.88 18.39
CA LEU A 163 24.13 -11.51 18.75
C LEU A 163 23.63 -11.23 20.17
N LEU A 164 24.55 -10.93 21.07
CA LEU A 164 24.23 -10.58 22.45
C LEU A 164 23.79 -9.10 22.54
N ARG A 165 22.91 -8.80 23.49
CA ARG A 165 22.51 -7.41 23.77
C ARG A 165 23.67 -6.49 24.18
N SER A 166 24.81 -7.04 24.61
CA SER A 166 26.03 -6.29 24.90
C SER A 166 26.81 -5.87 23.65
N GLY A 167 26.36 -6.30 22.46
CA GLY A 167 27.07 -6.14 21.20
C GLY A 167 28.10 -7.23 20.92
N GLY A 168 28.24 -8.22 21.83
CA GLY A 168 29.05 -9.39 21.57
C GLY A 168 28.37 -10.40 20.64
N GLU A 169 29.17 -11.17 19.90
CA GLU A 169 28.70 -12.23 19.02
C GLU A 169 29.29 -13.56 19.45
N ILE A 170 28.45 -14.57 19.58
CA ILE A 170 28.85 -15.98 19.75
C ILE A 170 28.59 -16.67 18.42
N ALA A 171 29.60 -17.32 17.86
CA ALA A 171 29.43 -18.15 16.68
C ALA A 171 30.03 -19.55 16.89
N LEU A 172 29.29 -20.56 16.42
CA LEU A 172 29.70 -21.97 16.39
C LEU A 172 29.67 -22.43 14.93
N ASN A 173 30.75 -23.00 14.43
CA ASN A 173 30.85 -23.54 13.09
C ASN A 173 31.36 -24.97 13.14
N LEU A 174 30.59 -25.89 12.62
CA LEU A 174 30.97 -27.27 12.34
C LEU A 174 31.22 -27.42 10.83
N THR A 175 32.44 -27.72 10.43
CA THR A 175 32.82 -27.95 9.04
C THR A 175 33.27 -29.39 8.86
N ASN A 176 32.81 -30.02 7.82
CA ASN A 176 33.30 -31.33 7.37
C ASN A 176 33.70 -31.24 5.90
N ASN A 177 34.94 -31.61 5.60
CA ASN A 177 35.49 -31.70 4.25
C ASN A 177 35.86 -33.16 3.96
N PHE A 178 35.28 -33.72 2.95
CA PHE A 178 35.59 -35.06 2.45
C PHE A 178 36.14 -34.93 1.04
N THR A 179 37.33 -35.53 0.82
CA THR A 179 37.98 -35.57 -0.49
C THR A 179 38.30 -37.04 -0.82
N ARG A 180 37.87 -37.49 -1.99
CA ARG A 180 38.22 -38.81 -2.51
C ARG A 180 38.95 -38.64 -3.85
N PHE A 181 40.19 -39.08 -3.88
CA PHE A 181 40.97 -39.11 -5.10
C PHE A 181 40.63 -40.41 -5.88
N LEU A 182 40.35 -40.26 -7.18
CA LEU A 182 39.95 -41.36 -8.06
C LEU A 182 41.12 -41.90 -8.92
N THR A 183 42.24 -41.14 -8.94
CA THR A 183 43.46 -41.48 -9.67
C THR A 183 44.62 -41.72 -8.72
N GLY A 184 45.58 -42.56 -9.09
CA GLY A 184 46.81 -42.77 -8.34
C GLY A 184 46.74 -43.71 -7.14
N GLY A 185 45.72 -44.59 -7.09
CA GLY A 185 45.41 -45.40 -5.91
C GLY A 185 44.42 -44.67 -5.03
N VAL A 186 43.21 -45.24 -4.86
CA VAL A 186 42.11 -44.59 -4.16
C VAL A 186 42.53 -44.21 -2.74
N SER A 187 42.62 -42.91 -2.47
CA SER A 187 42.89 -42.35 -1.16
C SER A 187 41.73 -41.42 -0.77
N GLU A 188 41.39 -41.43 0.50
CA GLU A 188 40.32 -40.62 1.07
C GLU A 188 40.91 -39.74 2.18
N ALA A 189 40.51 -38.47 2.18
CA ALA A 189 40.82 -37.54 3.25
C ALA A 189 39.53 -37.00 3.83
N ASN A 190 39.35 -37.16 5.12
CA ASN A 190 38.23 -36.59 5.83
C ASN A 190 38.74 -35.68 6.96
N SER A 191 38.24 -34.47 7.01
CA SER A 191 38.62 -33.48 8.03
C SER A 191 37.35 -32.83 8.58
N SER A 192 37.19 -32.90 9.89
CA SER A 192 36.10 -32.25 10.60
C SER A 192 36.66 -31.25 11.63
N ALA A 193 36.12 -30.09 11.66
CA ALA A 193 36.51 -29.05 12.63
C ALA A 193 35.25 -28.42 13.26
N LEU A 194 35.26 -28.35 14.59
CA LEU A 194 34.30 -27.55 15.35
C LEU A 194 35.01 -26.33 15.91
N ILE A 195 34.58 -25.15 15.49
CA ILE A 195 35.16 -23.86 15.88
C ILE A 195 34.12 -23.04 16.61
N GLY A 196 34.40 -22.68 17.85
CA GLY A 196 33.64 -21.71 18.64
C GLY A 196 34.38 -20.39 18.67
N SER A 197 33.71 -19.29 18.40
CA SER A 197 34.25 -17.95 18.53
C SER A 197 33.34 -17.06 19.36
N PHE A 198 33.96 -16.21 20.17
CA PHE A 198 33.31 -15.15 20.92
C PHE A 198 34.01 -13.82 20.62
N THR A 199 33.28 -12.88 20.08
CA THR A 199 33.79 -11.56 19.74
C THR A 199 33.03 -10.50 20.52
N GLN A 200 33.73 -9.70 21.33
CA GLN A 200 33.14 -8.62 22.13
C GLN A 200 33.82 -7.30 21.75
N PRO A 201 33.11 -6.33 21.15
CA PRO A 201 33.64 -4.99 20.97
C PRO A 201 33.85 -4.31 22.33
N LEU A 202 35.03 -3.72 22.52
CA LEU A 202 35.40 -3.08 23.80
C LEU A 202 35.37 -1.54 23.73
N LEU A 203 35.44 -0.98 22.52
CA LEU A 203 35.47 0.46 22.28
C LEU A 203 34.26 0.89 21.42
N ARG A 204 34.48 1.07 20.12
CA ARG A 204 33.39 1.43 19.19
C ARG A 204 32.44 0.28 19.02
N GLY A 205 31.15 0.52 19.27
CA GLY A 205 30.11 -0.51 19.18
C GLY A 205 29.91 -1.32 20.49
N ALA A 206 30.65 -1.00 21.56
CA ALA A 206 30.50 -1.65 22.86
C ALA A 206 29.30 -1.10 23.63
N GLY A 207 28.67 -2.00 24.40
CA GLY A 207 27.60 -1.67 25.33
C GLY A 207 26.19 -1.89 24.79
N SER A 208 25.30 -2.23 25.69
CA SER A 208 23.91 -2.60 25.35
C SER A 208 23.10 -1.46 24.72
N ALA A 209 23.40 -0.20 25.08
CA ALA A 209 22.75 0.96 24.53
C ALA A 209 23.07 1.13 23.02
N VAL A 210 24.35 0.91 22.65
CA VAL A 210 24.80 1.05 21.26
C VAL A 210 24.33 -0.15 20.43
N ALA A 211 24.46 -1.36 20.95
CA ALA A 211 24.05 -2.57 20.25
C ALA A 211 22.52 -2.66 20.01
N ALA A 212 21.73 -2.16 20.97
CA ALA A 212 20.27 -2.15 20.86
C ALA A 212 19.70 -0.90 20.15
N GLU A 213 20.53 0.10 19.79
CA GLU A 213 20.00 1.35 19.24
C GLU A 213 19.25 1.14 17.93
N THR A 214 19.74 0.27 17.03
CA THR A 214 19.05 -0.06 15.78
C THR A 214 17.64 -0.62 16.07
N LEU A 215 17.54 -1.54 17.02
CA LEU A 215 16.26 -2.11 17.42
C LEU A 215 15.35 -1.06 18.06
N LEU A 216 15.89 -0.20 18.92
CA LEU A 216 15.12 0.89 19.54
C LEU A 216 14.63 1.89 18.50
N GLN A 217 15.44 2.17 17.48
CA GLN A 217 15.03 3.05 16.38
C GLN A 217 13.91 2.40 15.57
N ALA A 218 14.03 1.14 15.17
CA ALA A 218 12.97 0.41 14.47
C ALA A 218 11.66 0.36 15.29
N GLU A 219 11.75 0.23 16.63
CA GLU A 219 10.60 0.31 17.54
C GLU A 219 9.92 1.69 17.50
N ARG A 220 10.69 2.77 17.39
CA ARG A 220 10.19 4.15 17.27
C ARG A 220 9.62 4.40 15.88
N ASP A 221 10.28 3.91 14.83
CA ASP A 221 9.88 4.11 13.45
C ASP A 221 8.51 3.46 13.18
N LEU A 222 8.27 2.26 13.68
CA LEU A 222 6.94 1.66 13.65
C LEU A 222 5.89 2.53 14.37
N LEU A 223 6.22 3.11 15.53
CA LEU A 223 5.29 4.00 16.24
C LEU A 223 5.01 5.28 15.43
N TYR A 224 6.02 5.85 14.79
CA TYR A 224 5.86 7.02 13.93
C TYR A 224 5.03 6.70 12.70
N GLN A 225 5.22 5.53 12.11
CA GLN A 225 4.41 5.08 10.98
C GLN A 225 2.93 4.86 11.38
N LEU A 226 2.67 4.30 12.57
CA LEU A 226 1.31 4.18 13.12
C LEU A 226 0.63 5.54 13.29
N ARG A 227 1.35 6.54 13.82
CA ARG A 227 0.83 7.91 13.94
C ARG A 227 0.56 8.54 12.58
N SER A 228 1.46 8.34 11.63
CA SER A 228 1.32 8.83 10.25
C SER A 228 0.13 8.21 9.55
N PHE A 229 -0.06 6.90 9.69
CA PHE A 229 -1.22 6.19 9.16
C PHE A 229 -2.53 6.67 9.78
N THR A 230 -2.59 6.83 11.11
CA THR A 230 -3.79 7.34 11.80
C THR A 230 -4.16 8.76 11.35
N ARG A 231 -3.15 9.62 11.15
CA ARG A 231 -3.37 10.97 10.59
C ARG A 231 -3.90 10.89 9.16
N TYR A 232 -3.26 10.06 8.33
CA TYR A 232 -3.67 9.86 6.94
C TYR A 232 -5.12 9.37 6.85
N ARG A 233 -5.52 8.39 7.67
CA ARG A 233 -6.89 7.86 7.72
C ARG A 233 -7.91 8.94 8.03
N LYS A 234 -7.65 9.80 9.03
CA LYS A 234 -8.53 10.93 9.36
C LYS A 234 -8.64 11.93 8.21
N GLN A 235 -7.51 12.27 7.59
CA GLN A 235 -7.49 13.19 6.45
C GLN A 235 -8.18 12.59 5.22
N PHE A 236 -8.00 11.29 4.99
CA PHE A 236 -8.65 10.57 3.90
C PHE A 236 -10.17 10.57 4.06
N ALA A 237 -10.70 10.28 5.26
CA ALA A 237 -12.13 10.35 5.53
C ALA A 237 -12.71 11.75 5.26
N VAL A 238 -12.00 12.81 5.69
CA VAL A 238 -12.41 14.21 5.41
C VAL A 238 -12.37 14.50 3.92
N ASN A 239 -11.39 13.97 3.19
CA ASN A 239 -11.30 14.14 1.73
C ASN A 239 -12.47 13.46 1.01
N ILE A 240 -12.80 12.22 1.38
CA ILE A 240 -13.97 11.51 0.82
C ILE A 240 -15.25 12.32 1.07
N ALA A 241 -15.49 12.76 2.31
CA ALA A 241 -16.69 13.57 2.64
C ALA A 241 -16.73 14.88 1.84
N SER A 242 -15.61 15.58 1.72
CA SER A 242 -15.51 16.81 0.95
C SER A 242 -15.82 16.60 -0.53
N GLN A 243 -15.28 15.54 -1.14
CA GLN A 243 -15.55 15.21 -2.53
C GLN A 243 -17.00 14.74 -2.74
N TYR A 244 -17.56 13.97 -1.80
CA TYR A 244 -18.96 13.56 -1.80
C TYR A 244 -19.90 14.77 -1.89
N TYR A 245 -19.76 15.72 -0.99
CA TYR A 245 -20.57 16.95 -1.01
C TYR A 245 -20.28 17.84 -2.21
N SER A 246 -19.05 17.84 -2.73
CA SER A 246 -18.71 18.57 -3.96
C SER A 246 -19.47 18.00 -5.18
N VAL A 247 -19.61 16.67 -5.29
CA VAL A 247 -20.42 16.06 -6.34
C VAL A 247 -21.88 16.44 -6.21
N LEU A 248 -22.45 16.36 -5.00
CA LEU A 248 -23.84 16.76 -4.75
C LEU A 248 -24.08 18.26 -5.09
N LEU A 249 -23.16 19.15 -4.70
CA LEU A 249 -23.24 20.58 -5.06
C LEU A 249 -23.17 20.80 -6.58
N ASN A 250 -22.36 20.03 -7.29
CA ASN A 250 -22.32 20.10 -8.75
C ASN A 250 -23.64 19.61 -9.38
N ARG A 251 -24.27 18.56 -8.81
CA ARG A 251 -25.59 18.11 -9.25
C ARG A 251 -26.67 19.16 -9.02
N GLU A 252 -26.71 19.79 -7.85
CA GLU A 252 -27.61 20.89 -7.55
C GLU A 252 -27.40 22.10 -8.48
N ALA A 253 -26.15 22.38 -8.86
CA ALA A 253 -25.87 23.42 -9.85
C ALA A 253 -26.46 23.11 -11.24
N VAL A 254 -26.52 21.84 -11.65
CA VAL A 254 -27.21 21.44 -12.89
C VAL A 254 -28.70 21.73 -12.78
N ILE A 255 -29.34 21.31 -11.68
CA ILE A 255 -30.77 21.50 -11.44
C ILE A 255 -31.12 23.00 -11.46
N ASN A 256 -30.34 23.81 -10.75
CA ASN A 256 -30.56 25.26 -10.68
C ASN A 256 -30.35 25.98 -12.04
N ASN A 257 -29.33 25.56 -12.82
CA ASN A 257 -29.09 26.12 -14.14
C ASN A 257 -30.21 25.72 -15.12
N PHE A 258 -30.71 24.49 -15.04
CA PHE A 258 -31.86 24.03 -15.84
C PHE A 258 -33.13 24.81 -15.51
N ALA A 259 -33.45 24.97 -14.22
CA ALA A 259 -34.59 25.77 -13.80
C ALA A 259 -34.48 27.24 -14.26
N GLY A 260 -33.29 27.82 -14.19
CA GLY A 260 -33.00 29.15 -14.69
C GLY A 260 -33.20 29.30 -16.21
N LEU A 261 -32.74 28.30 -16.99
CA LEU A 261 -32.97 28.25 -18.43
C LEU A 261 -34.46 28.16 -18.77
N ASN A 262 -35.20 27.27 -18.11
CA ASN A 262 -36.64 27.09 -18.33
C ASN A 262 -37.44 28.36 -17.99
N ALA A 263 -37.10 29.01 -16.88
CA ALA A 263 -37.74 30.28 -16.51
C ALA A 263 -37.47 31.41 -17.55
N ASN A 264 -36.23 31.48 -18.06
CA ASN A 264 -35.88 32.43 -19.11
C ASN A 264 -36.59 32.14 -20.44
N ASN A 265 -36.69 30.86 -20.82
CA ASN A 265 -37.36 30.42 -22.04
C ASN A 265 -38.88 30.80 -21.98
N LEU A 266 -39.53 30.52 -20.85
CA LEU A 266 -40.93 30.91 -20.66
C LEU A 266 -41.11 32.44 -20.77
N GLN A 267 -40.16 33.22 -20.20
CA GLN A 267 -40.18 34.68 -20.35
C GLN A 267 -39.96 35.12 -21.80
N LEU A 268 -39.05 34.46 -22.53
CA LEU A 268 -38.78 34.72 -23.93
C LEU A 268 -40.02 34.49 -24.80
N GLU A 269 -40.71 33.37 -24.60
CA GLU A 269 -41.96 33.04 -25.31
C GLU A 269 -43.03 34.13 -25.06
N ARG A 270 -43.17 34.54 -23.82
CA ARG A 270 -44.11 35.63 -23.45
C ARG A 270 -43.75 36.95 -24.14
N GLU A 271 -42.47 37.34 -24.13
CA GLU A 271 -42.06 38.61 -24.75
C GLU A 271 -42.13 38.54 -26.31
N ARG A 272 -41.95 37.36 -26.90
CA ARG A 272 -42.19 37.15 -28.36
C ARG A 272 -43.66 37.31 -28.71
N ALA A 273 -44.60 36.81 -27.89
CA ALA A 273 -46.04 37.01 -28.07
C ALA A 273 -46.41 38.51 -28.02
N PHE A 274 -45.88 39.25 -27.01
CA PHE A 274 -46.08 40.69 -26.92
C PHE A 274 -45.46 41.47 -28.09
N GLN A 275 -44.31 41.01 -28.61
CA GLN A 275 -43.66 41.64 -29.77
C GLN A 275 -44.50 41.42 -31.06
N ALA A 276 -45.09 40.23 -31.21
CA ALA A 276 -45.97 39.93 -32.33
C ALA A 276 -47.20 40.89 -32.38
N GLU A 277 -47.73 41.30 -31.21
CA GLU A 277 -48.80 42.28 -31.08
C GLU A 277 -48.30 43.75 -31.09
N GLY A 278 -47.01 43.99 -31.38
CA GLY A 278 -46.42 45.33 -31.43
C GLY A 278 -46.22 46.02 -30.06
N LEU A 279 -46.44 45.30 -28.96
CA LEU A 279 -46.35 45.83 -27.58
C LEU A 279 -44.92 45.84 -27.03
N ARG A 280 -43.98 45.21 -27.69
CA ARG A 280 -42.58 45.10 -27.30
C ARG A 280 -41.61 45.29 -28.50
N THR A 281 -40.41 45.76 -28.17
CA THR A 281 -39.38 46.00 -29.21
C THR A 281 -38.60 44.75 -29.52
N LEU A 282 -38.18 44.57 -30.78
CA LEU A 282 -37.33 43.46 -31.23
C LEU A 282 -36.01 43.38 -30.45
N LEU A 283 -35.47 44.54 -30.04
CA LEU A 283 -34.26 44.62 -29.23
C LEU A 283 -34.40 43.89 -27.88
N ARG A 284 -35.57 43.97 -27.24
CA ARG A 284 -35.83 43.31 -25.98
C ARG A 284 -35.91 41.80 -26.16
N VAL A 285 -36.54 41.29 -27.18
CA VAL A 285 -36.59 39.90 -27.54
C VAL A 285 -35.19 39.39 -27.81
N GLY A 286 -34.38 40.08 -28.63
CA GLY A 286 -33.00 39.68 -28.95
C GLY A 286 -32.09 39.59 -27.72
N ARG A 287 -32.26 40.47 -26.72
CA ARG A 287 -31.53 40.36 -25.43
C ARG A 287 -31.89 39.10 -24.65
N LEU A 288 -33.16 38.70 -24.61
CA LEU A 288 -33.62 37.49 -23.97
C LEU A 288 -33.16 36.24 -24.71
N GLU A 289 -33.12 36.26 -26.03
CA GLU A 289 -32.55 35.19 -26.85
C GLU A 289 -31.05 34.99 -26.55
N GLN A 290 -30.29 36.09 -26.49
CA GLN A 290 -28.88 36.02 -26.11
C GLN A 290 -28.71 35.48 -24.65
N SER A 291 -29.60 35.92 -23.71
CA SER A 291 -29.61 35.38 -22.35
C SER A 291 -29.91 33.88 -22.34
N SER A 292 -30.88 33.41 -23.15
CA SER A 292 -31.21 31.98 -23.24
C SER A 292 -30.02 31.17 -23.71
N LEU A 293 -29.31 31.61 -24.76
CA LEU A 293 -28.11 30.93 -25.23
C LEU A 293 -27.00 30.89 -24.17
N GLN A 294 -26.83 31.96 -23.40
CA GLN A 294 -25.85 31.98 -22.30
C GLN A 294 -26.23 31.01 -21.17
N LEU A 295 -27.51 30.92 -20.82
CA LEU A 295 -28.00 30.00 -19.80
C LEU A 295 -27.90 28.54 -20.27
N ASP A 296 -28.16 28.27 -21.54
CA ASP A 296 -27.98 26.96 -22.15
C ASP A 296 -26.51 26.49 -22.08
N LEU A 297 -25.57 27.38 -22.43
CA LEU A 297 -24.13 27.10 -22.30
C LEU A 297 -23.73 26.83 -20.83
N ARG A 298 -24.29 27.59 -19.87
CA ARG A 298 -24.02 27.37 -18.44
C ARG A 298 -24.55 26.02 -17.99
N TRP A 299 -25.77 25.68 -18.38
CA TRP A 299 -26.39 24.40 -18.05
C TRP A 299 -25.59 23.23 -18.63
N THR A 300 -25.26 23.24 -19.91
CA THR A 300 -24.44 22.21 -20.55
C THR A 300 -23.06 22.07 -19.89
N SER A 301 -22.42 23.20 -19.55
CA SER A 301 -21.14 23.19 -18.83
C SER A 301 -21.26 22.60 -17.42
N SER A 302 -22.41 22.83 -16.73
CA SER A 302 -22.65 22.28 -15.40
C SER A 302 -22.86 20.77 -15.44
N ILE A 303 -23.52 20.22 -16.46
CA ILE A 303 -23.64 18.75 -16.69
C ILE A 303 -22.25 18.13 -16.82
N THR A 304 -21.40 18.71 -17.68
CA THR A 304 -20.04 18.21 -17.90
C THR A 304 -19.22 18.25 -16.60
N ARG A 305 -19.36 19.31 -15.80
CA ARG A 305 -18.68 19.45 -14.50
C ARG A 305 -19.16 18.40 -13.50
N TYR A 306 -20.45 18.20 -13.40
CA TYR A 306 -21.05 17.18 -12.54
C TYR A 306 -20.52 15.79 -12.88
N LYS A 307 -20.58 15.37 -14.16
CA LYS A 307 -20.07 14.07 -14.61
C LYS A 307 -18.61 13.89 -14.28
N ARG A 308 -17.77 14.88 -14.62
CA ARG A 308 -16.34 14.81 -14.30
C ARG A 308 -16.10 14.68 -12.78
N SER A 309 -16.88 15.40 -11.95
CA SER A 309 -16.75 15.27 -10.50
C SER A 309 -17.19 13.89 -10.01
N LEU A 310 -18.23 13.32 -10.61
CA LEU A 310 -18.71 11.96 -10.29
C LEU A 310 -17.68 10.89 -10.71
N ASP A 311 -17.10 11.00 -11.91
CA ASP A 311 -16.09 10.06 -12.38
C ASP A 311 -14.82 10.12 -11.51
N ASN A 312 -14.35 11.30 -11.15
CA ASN A 312 -13.24 11.45 -10.21
C ASN A 312 -13.57 10.85 -8.83
N PHE A 313 -14.81 10.98 -8.39
CA PHE A 313 -15.25 10.39 -7.14
C PHE A 313 -15.32 8.86 -7.20
N LYS A 314 -15.77 8.28 -8.32
CA LYS A 314 -15.71 6.82 -8.53
C LYS A 314 -14.28 6.29 -8.39
N LEU A 315 -13.31 6.95 -9.04
CA LEU A 315 -11.90 6.58 -8.90
C LEU A 315 -11.42 6.67 -7.45
N LEU A 316 -11.84 7.69 -6.72
CA LEU A 316 -11.51 7.86 -5.31
C LEU A 316 -12.11 6.75 -4.42
N LEU A 317 -13.28 6.21 -4.79
CA LEU A 317 -13.89 5.05 -4.14
C LEU A 317 -13.25 3.71 -4.52
N GLY A 318 -12.32 3.69 -5.49
CA GLY A 318 -11.76 2.45 -6.06
C GLY A 318 -12.70 1.74 -7.03
N LEU A 319 -13.72 2.45 -7.54
CA LEU A 319 -14.66 1.95 -8.54
C LEU A 319 -14.12 2.18 -9.96
N THR A 320 -14.68 1.43 -10.92
CA THR A 320 -14.38 1.65 -12.32
C THR A 320 -15.22 2.79 -12.91
N ALA A 321 -14.76 3.40 -14.00
CA ALA A 321 -15.51 4.45 -14.68
C ALA A 321 -16.86 3.94 -15.22
N ASN A 322 -16.99 2.63 -15.47
CA ASN A 322 -18.20 2.00 -15.99
C ASN A 322 -19.27 1.73 -14.91
N ASP A 323 -18.89 1.80 -13.63
CA ASP A 323 -19.82 1.62 -12.53
C ASP A 323 -20.85 2.76 -12.53
N ASN A 324 -22.13 2.41 -12.52
CA ASN A 324 -23.19 3.39 -12.54
C ASN A 324 -23.67 3.67 -11.12
N ILE A 325 -23.27 4.85 -10.60
CA ILE A 325 -23.61 5.29 -9.25
C ILE A 325 -24.24 6.67 -9.28
N VAL A 326 -25.08 6.94 -8.29
CA VAL A 326 -25.62 8.26 -7.95
C VAL A 326 -25.51 8.45 -6.45
N LEU A 327 -25.23 9.68 -6.01
CA LEU A 327 -25.12 10.00 -4.59
C LEU A 327 -26.49 10.32 -3.99
N ASP A 328 -26.68 9.95 -2.71
CA ASP A 328 -27.91 10.22 -2.01
C ASP A 328 -28.06 11.73 -1.74
N SER A 329 -29.04 12.35 -2.40
CA SER A 329 -29.32 13.79 -2.26
C SER A 329 -30.00 14.15 -0.92
N MET A 330 -30.57 13.18 -0.20
CA MET A 330 -31.23 13.45 1.09
C MET A 330 -30.24 13.93 2.15
N GLU A 331 -28.97 13.58 2.03
CA GLU A 331 -27.94 14.04 2.94
C GLU A 331 -27.71 15.58 2.88
N MET A 332 -27.88 16.17 1.70
CA MET A 332 -27.82 17.65 1.56
C MET A 332 -29.00 18.34 2.25
N THR A 333 -30.20 17.79 2.11
CA THR A 333 -31.41 18.30 2.78
C THR A 333 -31.27 18.21 4.29
N LEU A 334 -30.76 17.09 4.79
CA LEU A 334 -30.52 16.90 6.22
C LEU A 334 -29.57 17.97 6.80
N ILE A 335 -28.47 18.27 6.11
CA ILE A 335 -27.52 19.32 6.52
C ILE A 335 -28.16 20.70 6.45
N ALA A 336 -28.97 20.97 5.42
CA ALA A 336 -29.65 22.24 5.26
C ALA A 336 -30.70 22.49 6.39
N GLU A 337 -31.38 21.44 6.84
CA GLU A 337 -32.37 21.48 7.92
C GLU A 337 -31.73 21.53 9.32
N THR A 338 -30.70 20.71 9.54
CA THR A 338 -30.06 20.57 10.86
C THR A 338 -29.04 21.67 11.13
N GLY A 339 -28.49 22.25 10.06
CA GLY A 339 -27.36 23.19 10.14
C GLY A 339 -26.05 22.45 10.48
N MET A 340 -24.93 23.15 10.43
CA MET A 340 -23.66 22.65 10.92
C MET A 340 -23.58 22.82 12.43
N ALA A 341 -23.52 21.70 13.18
CA ALA A 341 -23.22 21.76 14.60
C ALA A 341 -21.79 22.30 14.78
N SER A 342 -21.68 23.49 15.36
CA SER A 342 -20.38 24.00 15.80
C SER A 342 -20.01 23.30 17.11
N PRO A 343 -18.80 22.74 17.23
CA PRO A 343 -18.38 22.23 18.52
C PRO A 343 -18.33 23.40 19.53
N GLU A 344 -19.05 23.24 20.64
CA GLU A 344 -19.05 24.20 21.75
C GLU A 344 -17.74 24.08 22.54
N LEU A 345 -16.63 24.46 21.91
CA LEU A 345 -15.31 24.45 22.51
C LEU A 345 -14.82 25.90 22.63
N SER A 346 -14.42 26.27 23.84
CA SER A 346 -13.67 27.51 24.03
C SER A 346 -12.30 27.41 23.36
N ARG A 347 -11.65 28.52 23.06
CA ARG A 347 -10.33 28.56 22.47
C ARG A 347 -9.30 27.77 23.29
N ASP A 348 -9.34 27.89 24.62
CA ASP A 348 -8.36 27.28 25.50
C ASP A 348 -8.57 25.76 25.59
N GLU A 349 -9.84 25.32 25.66
CA GLU A 349 -10.17 23.89 25.58
C GLU A 349 -9.77 23.27 24.24
N ALA A 350 -9.96 23.99 23.14
CA ALA A 350 -9.53 23.54 21.81
C ALA A 350 -8.00 23.39 21.71
N VAL A 351 -7.24 24.31 22.32
CA VAL A 351 -5.77 24.23 22.39
C VAL A 351 -5.34 23.04 23.25
N GLU A 352 -5.95 22.85 24.42
CA GLU A 352 -5.63 21.74 25.30
C GLU A 352 -5.94 20.38 24.62
N LEU A 353 -7.11 20.25 24.01
CA LEU A 353 -7.50 19.07 23.24
C LEU A 353 -6.53 18.80 22.08
N ALA A 354 -6.13 19.86 21.36
CA ALA A 354 -5.17 19.73 20.27
C ALA A 354 -3.80 19.25 20.76
N LEU A 355 -3.32 19.72 21.91
CA LEU A 355 -2.05 19.27 22.50
C LEU A 355 -2.10 17.80 22.97
N GLN A 356 -3.26 17.34 23.46
CA GLN A 356 -3.45 15.96 23.92
C GLN A 356 -3.66 14.97 22.75
N THR A 357 -4.30 15.39 21.67
CA THR A 357 -4.72 14.50 20.58
C THR A 357 -3.91 14.64 19.29
N ARG A 358 -2.98 15.63 19.21
CA ARG A 358 -2.15 15.82 18.05
C ARG A 358 -1.17 14.64 17.88
N LEU A 359 -1.25 14.01 16.73
CA LEU A 359 -0.40 12.88 16.32
C LEU A 359 0.94 13.34 15.77
#